data_1632d08dc52443b97c3ada0728d1f0f3
#
_entry.id   1632d08dc52443b97c3ada0728d1f0f3
#
_cell.length_a   1.000
_cell.length_b   1.000
_cell.length_c   1.000
_cell.angle_alpha   90.00
_cell.angle_beta   90.00
_cell.angle_gamma   90.00
#
_symmetry.space_group_name_H-M   'P 1'
#
loop_
_entity.id
_entity.type
_entity.pdbx_description
1 polymer ?
#
loop_
_entity_poly.entity_id
_entity_poly.type
_entity_poly.pdbx_seq_one_letter_code
_entity_poly.pdbx_strand_id
1 'polypeptide(L)'
;MKSEYKKSILFLQEVVLFAIGIGMALLFWRGRYDTDSFKRTLVGGIGLMIAFFAVFFAEYFNRYVELGESCAKFNSFRVTKGKKAINMNVCYENILAIDSKRMPLLGIYKVVVRAKNMPGSIPITQVMSHYWKLVTQLCDLAKKYNPHVNISDDLLEEIEKKRGK
;
A
#
# COMPACT_ATOMS: atom_id res chain seq x y z
N MET A 1 -4.69 4.92 17.35
CA MET A 1 -5.46 5.19 16.10
C MET A 1 -5.21 4.05 15.13
N LYS A 2 -6.26 3.52 14.47
CA LYS A 2 -6.16 2.46 13.46
C LYS A 2 -6.49 3.03 12.08
N SER A 3 -5.67 2.76 11.09
CA SER A 3 -5.87 3.15 9.69
C SER A 3 -5.76 1.92 8.80
N GLU A 4 -6.76 1.72 7.95
CA GLU A 4 -6.88 0.57 7.05
C GLU A 4 -6.87 1.04 5.59
N TYR A 5 -6.58 0.13 4.67
CA TYR A 5 -6.74 0.43 3.24
C TYR A 5 -8.22 0.67 2.91
N LYS A 6 -8.47 1.69 2.09
CA LYS A 6 -9.84 2.01 1.62
C LYS A 6 -10.34 0.88 0.72
N LYS A 7 -11.19 0.02 1.27
CA LYS A 7 -11.77 -1.14 0.57
C LYS A 7 -12.46 -0.77 -0.74
N SER A 8 -13.13 0.40 -0.76
CA SER A 8 -13.80 0.91 -1.97
C SER A 8 -12.83 1.22 -3.10
N ILE A 9 -11.64 1.75 -2.82
CA ILE A 9 -10.64 2.05 -3.85
C ILE A 9 -10.02 0.75 -4.37
N LEU A 10 -9.74 -0.20 -3.49
CA LEU A 10 -9.25 -1.53 -3.89
C LEU A 10 -10.29 -2.23 -4.79
N PHE A 11 -11.55 -2.23 -4.39
CA PHE A 11 -12.64 -2.80 -5.18
C PHE A 11 -12.78 -2.13 -6.55
N LEU A 12 -12.71 -0.79 -6.60
CA LEU A 12 -12.78 -0.05 -7.86
C LEU A 12 -11.62 -0.40 -8.81
N GLN A 13 -10.39 -0.48 -8.28
CA GLN A 13 -9.21 -0.88 -9.08
C GLN A 13 -9.40 -2.28 -9.69
N GLU A 14 -9.99 -3.18 -8.96
CA GLU A 14 -10.27 -4.53 -9.41
C GLU A 14 -11.35 -4.59 -10.47
N VAL A 15 -12.45 -3.87 -10.28
CA VAL A 15 -13.51 -3.76 -11.31
C VAL A 15 -12.92 -3.23 -12.61
N VAL A 16 -12.03 -2.22 -12.55
CA VAL A 16 -11.35 -1.68 -13.74
C VAL A 16 -10.44 -2.72 -14.39
N LEU A 17 -9.64 -3.45 -13.63
CA LEU A 17 -8.78 -4.50 -14.16
C LEU A 17 -9.60 -5.65 -14.78
N PHE A 18 -10.70 -6.02 -14.15
CA PHE A 18 -11.62 -7.03 -14.66
C PHE A 18 -12.26 -6.58 -15.99
N ALA A 19 -12.71 -5.31 -16.07
CA ALA A 19 -13.26 -4.75 -17.30
C ALA A 19 -12.23 -4.72 -18.45
N ILE A 20 -10.97 -4.37 -18.15
CA ILE A 20 -9.86 -4.42 -19.11
C ILE A 20 -9.63 -5.86 -19.58
N GLY A 21 -9.62 -6.83 -18.66
CA GLY A 21 -9.44 -8.25 -18.99
C GLY A 21 -10.56 -8.78 -19.90
N ILE A 22 -11.82 -8.45 -19.59
CA ILE A 22 -12.96 -8.80 -20.46
C ILE A 22 -12.84 -8.09 -21.82
N GLY A 23 -12.48 -6.80 -21.84
CA GLY A 23 -12.30 -6.04 -23.07
C GLY A 23 -11.24 -6.66 -23.98
N MET A 24 -10.09 -7.05 -23.41
CA MET A 24 -9.05 -7.77 -24.15
C MET A 24 -9.54 -9.13 -24.67
N ALA A 25 -10.25 -9.89 -23.83
CA ALA A 25 -10.82 -11.18 -24.27
C ALA A 25 -11.80 -11.01 -25.43
N LEU A 26 -12.64 -9.98 -25.41
CA LEU A 26 -13.57 -9.67 -26.51
C LEU A 26 -12.87 -9.20 -27.79
N LEU A 27 -11.77 -8.45 -27.69
CA LEU A 27 -10.93 -8.07 -28.82
C LEU A 27 -10.27 -9.29 -29.47
N PHE A 28 -9.77 -10.23 -28.66
CA PHE A 28 -9.25 -11.51 -29.16
C PHE A 28 -10.34 -12.36 -29.82
N TRP A 29 -11.57 -12.32 -29.31
CA TRP A 29 -12.68 -13.03 -29.94
C TRP A 29 -13.02 -12.53 -31.35
N ARG A 30 -12.93 -11.24 -31.59
CA ARG A 30 -13.25 -10.62 -32.89
C ARG A 30 -12.18 -10.92 -33.96
N GLY A 31 -10.98 -11.36 -33.56
CA GLY A 31 -9.92 -11.81 -34.45
C GLY A 31 -10.06 -13.31 -34.74
N ARG A 32 -10.06 -13.71 -35.99
CA ARG A 32 -10.13 -15.06 -36.59
C ARG A 32 -9.32 -16.18 -35.89
N TYR A 33 -9.68 -16.58 -34.67
CA TYR A 33 -9.03 -17.69 -33.97
C TYR A 33 -9.96 -18.90 -33.91
N ASP A 34 -9.35 -20.10 -34.02
CA ASP A 34 -9.99 -21.39 -33.80
C ASP A 34 -10.72 -21.40 -32.46
N THR A 35 -12.00 -21.78 -32.47
CA THR A 35 -12.93 -21.63 -31.36
C THR A 35 -12.48 -22.39 -30.10
N ASP A 36 -11.77 -23.50 -30.25
CA ASP A 36 -11.33 -24.33 -29.11
C ASP A 36 -10.06 -23.77 -28.45
N SER A 37 -9.12 -23.27 -29.24
CA SER A 37 -7.93 -22.56 -28.73
C SER A 37 -8.32 -21.29 -27.99
N PHE A 38 -9.32 -20.59 -28.50
CA PHE A 38 -9.86 -19.39 -27.88
C PHE A 38 -10.51 -19.68 -26.53
N LYS A 39 -11.39 -20.70 -26.44
CA LYS A 39 -12.04 -21.09 -25.19
C LYS A 39 -11.03 -21.44 -24.10
N ARG A 40 -9.97 -22.22 -24.43
CA ARG A 40 -8.91 -22.58 -23.47
C ARG A 40 -8.13 -21.37 -22.99
N THR A 41 -7.78 -20.44 -23.89
CA THR A 41 -7.07 -19.20 -23.54
C THR A 41 -7.94 -18.28 -22.69
N LEU A 42 -9.25 -18.18 -23.00
CA LEU A 42 -10.20 -17.38 -22.23
C LEU A 42 -10.37 -17.94 -20.79
N VAL A 43 -10.61 -19.23 -20.67
CA VAL A 43 -10.80 -19.89 -19.37
C VAL A 43 -9.51 -19.81 -18.54
N GLY A 44 -8.35 -20.05 -19.15
CA GLY A 44 -7.05 -19.90 -18.50
C GLY A 44 -6.78 -18.45 -18.06
N GLY A 45 -7.06 -17.48 -18.92
CA GLY A 45 -6.92 -16.04 -18.61
C GLY A 45 -7.83 -15.60 -17.48
N ILE A 46 -9.09 -16.00 -17.48
CA ILE A 46 -10.04 -15.71 -16.38
C ILE A 46 -9.56 -16.39 -15.09
N GLY A 47 -9.13 -17.65 -15.15
CA GLY A 47 -8.62 -18.37 -13.99
C GLY A 47 -7.39 -17.69 -13.36
N LEU A 48 -6.43 -17.26 -14.20
CA LEU A 48 -5.26 -16.50 -13.74
C LEU A 48 -5.64 -15.15 -13.13
N MET A 49 -6.60 -14.44 -13.71
CA MET A 49 -7.11 -13.20 -13.14
C MET A 49 -7.74 -13.43 -11.76
N ILE A 50 -8.63 -14.41 -11.61
CA ILE A 50 -9.26 -14.73 -10.33
C ILE A 50 -8.20 -15.10 -9.28
N ALA A 51 -7.19 -15.89 -9.64
CA ALA A 51 -6.10 -16.25 -8.75
C ALA A 51 -5.28 -15.02 -8.33
N PHE A 52 -4.96 -14.14 -9.28
CA PHE A 52 -4.24 -12.88 -9.01
C PHE A 52 -5.05 -11.98 -8.08
N PHE A 53 -6.36 -11.86 -8.30
CA PHE A 53 -7.28 -11.12 -7.44
C PHE A 53 -7.32 -11.68 -6.03
N ALA A 54 -7.48 -12.99 -5.88
CA ALA A 54 -7.54 -13.64 -4.57
C ALA A 54 -6.27 -13.37 -3.74
N VAL A 55 -5.10 -13.47 -4.37
CA VAL A 55 -3.81 -13.18 -3.72
C VAL A 55 -3.68 -11.70 -3.36
N PHE A 56 -4.05 -10.81 -4.27
CA PHE A 56 -3.98 -9.37 -4.06
C PHE A 56 -4.93 -8.93 -2.94
N PHE A 57 -6.16 -9.42 -2.93
CA PHE A 57 -7.17 -9.15 -1.89
C PHE A 57 -6.70 -9.64 -0.53
N ALA A 58 -6.27 -10.88 -0.44
CA ALA A 58 -5.80 -11.44 0.82
C ALA A 58 -4.64 -10.63 1.43
N GLU A 59 -3.79 -10.06 0.56
CA GLU A 59 -2.63 -9.28 1.01
C GLU A 59 -3.01 -7.85 1.46
N TYR A 60 -3.90 -7.18 0.73
CA TYR A 60 -4.25 -5.78 1.01
C TYR A 60 -5.42 -5.62 1.99
N PHE A 61 -6.35 -6.58 2.03
CA PHE A 61 -7.56 -6.51 2.85
C PHE A 61 -7.26 -6.52 4.35
N ASN A 62 -6.22 -7.24 4.76
CA ASN A 62 -5.79 -7.33 6.15
C ASN A 62 -4.71 -6.31 6.53
N ARG A 63 -4.34 -5.42 5.61
CA ARG A 63 -3.29 -4.45 5.85
C ARG A 63 -3.83 -3.24 6.62
N TYR A 64 -3.29 -3.01 7.81
CA TYR A 64 -3.60 -1.83 8.60
C TYR A 64 -2.39 -1.36 9.41
N VAL A 65 -2.42 -0.08 9.79
CA VAL A 65 -1.50 0.51 10.74
C VAL A 65 -2.28 0.94 11.97
N GLU A 66 -1.84 0.56 13.13
CA GLU A 66 -2.41 0.94 14.41
C GLU A 66 -1.34 1.64 15.26
N LEU A 67 -1.58 2.91 15.60
CA LEU A 67 -0.71 3.67 16.46
C LEU A 67 -1.13 3.45 17.92
N GLY A 68 -0.27 2.79 18.67
CA GLY A 68 -0.35 2.64 20.13
C GLY A 68 0.37 3.78 20.85
N GLU A 69 0.53 3.65 22.15
CA GLU A 69 1.20 4.67 22.97
C GLU A 69 2.71 4.75 22.70
N SER A 70 3.40 3.61 22.71
CA SER A 70 4.88 3.53 22.54
C SER A 70 5.32 2.90 21.24
N CYS A 71 4.44 2.18 20.55
CA CYS A 71 4.77 1.43 19.34
C CYS A 71 3.66 1.53 18.30
N ALA A 72 4.03 1.50 17.02
CA ALA A 72 3.12 1.35 15.89
C ALA A 72 3.07 -0.13 15.48
N LYS A 73 1.86 -0.68 15.33
CA LYS A 73 1.62 -2.02 14.81
C LYS A 73 1.33 -1.94 13.31
N PHE A 74 2.17 -2.61 12.54
CA PHE A 74 2.00 -2.77 11.09
C PHE A 74 1.56 -4.20 10.82
N ASN A 75 0.36 -4.37 10.29
CA ASN A 75 -0.19 -5.67 9.97
C ASN A 75 -0.15 -5.93 8.47
N SER A 76 0.38 -7.08 8.06
CA SER A 76 0.45 -7.51 6.67
C SER A 76 1.24 -6.56 5.74
N PHE A 77 2.32 -5.95 6.23
CA PHE A 77 3.20 -5.11 5.41
C PHE A 77 4.37 -5.88 4.83
N ARG A 78 4.71 -5.60 3.56
CA ARG A 78 5.96 -6.06 2.95
C ARG A 78 7.07 -5.04 3.22
N VAL A 79 8.14 -5.50 3.82
CA VAL A 79 9.37 -4.73 3.92
C VAL A 79 10.06 -4.73 2.55
N THR A 80 10.68 -3.62 2.16
CA THR A 80 11.21 -3.38 0.80
C THR A 80 12.17 -4.46 0.29
N LYS A 81 12.82 -5.21 1.17
CA LYS A 81 13.70 -6.35 0.83
C LYS A 81 13.09 -7.72 1.17
N GLY A 82 11.87 -7.75 1.73
CA GLY A 82 11.20 -8.97 2.15
C GLY A 82 10.26 -9.52 1.10
N LYS A 83 10.25 -10.86 0.93
CA LYS A 83 9.36 -11.55 -0.01
C LYS A 83 7.96 -11.80 0.56
N LYS A 84 7.79 -11.78 1.90
CA LYS A 84 6.52 -12.08 2.57
C LYS A 84 6.00 -10.85 3.33
N ALA A 85 4.68 -10.74 3.40
CA ALA A 85 4.04 -9.79 4.30
C ALA A 85 4.24 -10.27 5.75
N ILE A 86 4.61 -9.35 6.63
CA ILE A 86 4.86 -9.63 8.04
C ILE A 86 4.06 -8.69 8.93
N ASN A 87 3.79 -9.16 10.13
CA ASN A 87 3.20 -8.37 11.19
C ASN A 87 4.34 -7.87 12.07
N MET A 88 4.39 -6.56 12.31
CA MET A 88 5.48 -5.93 13.05
C MET A 88 4.96 -4.93 14.06
N ASN A 89 5.57 -4.92 15.22
CA ASN A 89 5.46 -3.82 16.16
C ASN A 89 6.77 -3.03 16.10
N VAL A 90 6.67 -1.76 15.74
CA VAL A 90 7.82 -0.85 15.65
C VAL A 90 7.67 0.20 16.73
N CYS A 91 8.52 0.15 17.74
CA CYS A 91 8.55 1.15 18.81
C CYS A 91 9.12 2.46 18.27
N TYR A 92 8.51 3.58 18.65
CA TYR A 92 8.86 4.90 18.10
C TYR A 92 10.31 5.29 18.38
N GLU A 93 10.87 4.87 19.50
CA GLU A 93 12.30 5.05 19.84
C GLU A 93 13.25 4.40 18.82
N ASN A 94 12.79 3.36 18.14
CA ASN A 94 13.57 2.62 17.15
C ASN A 94 13.39 3.15 15.71
N ILE A 95 12.54 4.13 15.50
CA ILE A 95 12.36 4.74 14.18
C ILE A 95 13.56 5.65 13.91
N LEU A 96 14.31 5.35 12.84
CA LEU A 96 15.48 6.10 12.42
C LEU A 96 15.13 7.22 11.45
N ALA A 97 14.22 6.93 10.52
CA ALA A 97 13.84 7.92 9.50
C ALA A 97 12.41 7.68 8.99
N ILE A 98 11.76 8.79 8.62
CA ILE A 98 10.47 8.81 7.95
C ILE A 98 10.63 9.71 6.72
N ASP A 99 10.65 9.09 5.54
CA ASP A 99 10.84 9.78 4.27
C ASP A 99 9.55 9.81 3.46
N SER A 100 9.33 10.86 2.68
CA SER A 100 8.28 10.89 1.68
C SER A 100 8.84 10.59 0.29
N LYS A 101 8.04 9.90 -0.52
CA LYS A 101 8.30 9.72 -1.95
C LYS A 101 7.01 9.94 -2.72
N ARG A 102 7.04 10.85 -3.67
CA ARG A 102 5.96 11.03 -4.63
C ARG A 102 6.15 10.02 -5.76
N MET A 103 5.13 9.22 -6.04
CA MET A 103 5.14 8.30 -7.18
C MET A 103 4.76 9.07 -8.45
N PRO A 104 5.70 9.30 -9.41
CA PRO A 104 5.50 10.28 -10.49
C PRO A 104 4.35 9.92 -11.44
N LEU A 105 4.10 8.65 -11.67
CA LEU A 105 3.04 8.16 -12.57
C LEU A 105 1.62 8.25 -11.99
N LEU A 106 1.47 8.22 -10.66
CA LEU A 106 0.17 8.11 -10.00
C LEU A 106 -0.17 9.32 -9.13
N GLY A 107 0.76 10.28 -8.95
CA GLY A 107 0.57 11.42 -8.06
C GLY A 107 0.35 11.04 -6.59
N ILE A 108 0.54 9.76 -6.24
CA ILE A 108 0.27 9.20 -4.91
C ILE A 108 1.48 9.43 -4.01
N TYR A 109 1.25 9.96 -2.81
CA TYR A 109 2.27 10.04 -1.78
C TYR A 109 2.48 8.69 -1.10
N LYS A 110 3.74 8.35 -0.93
CA LYS A 110 4.19 7.18 -0.20
C LYS A 110 5.15 7.62 0.89
N VAL A 111 4.81 7.36 2.14
CA VAL A 111 5.72 7.52 3.26
C VAL A 111 6.45 6.21 3.52
N VAL A 112 7.72 6.29 3.81
CA VAL A 112 8.61 5.15 4.03
C VAL A 112 9.23 5.26 5.41
N VAL A 113 8.90 4.32 6.28
CA VAL A 113 9.43 4.26 7.66
C VAL A 113 10.62 3.31 7.72
N ARG A 114 11.73 3.78 8.26
CA ARG A 114 12.92 2.98 8.56
C ARG A 114 13.15 2.90 10.06
N ALA A 115 13.40 1.71 10.58
CA ALA A 115 13.64 1.49 11.99
C ALA A 115 14.89 0.62 12.22
N LYS A 116 15.45 0.68 13.42
CA LYS A 116 16.51 -0.21 13.88
C LYS A 116 16.04 -1.66 13.77
N ASN A 117 16.97 -2.57 13.46
CA ASN A 117 16.69 -4.00 13.36
C ASN A 117 15.70 -4.43 12.28
N MET A 118 15.41 -3.56 11.33
CA MET A 118 14.60 -3.92 10.15
C MET A 118 15.48 -4.07 8.89
N PRO A 119 15.33 -5.16 8.15
CA PRO A 119 16.12 -5.42 6.94
C PRO A 119 15.74 -4.51 5.76
N GLY A 120 14.86 -3.55 5.96
CA GLY A 120 14.35 -2.65 4.92
C GLY A 120 13.47 -1.56 5.48
N SER A 121 12.52 -1.10 4.69
CA SER A 121 11.61 -0.01 5.05
C SER A 121 10.16 -0.41 4.85
N ILE A 122 9.26 0.17 5.66
CA ILE A 122 7.82 -0.05 5.59
C ILE A 122 7.19 1.06 4.76
N PRO A 123 6.56 0.74 3.62
CA PRO A 123 5.86 1.72 2.82
C PRO A 123 4.42 1.92 3.31
N ILE A 124 4.04 3.17 3.61
CA ILE A 124 2.67 3.59 3.90
C ILE A 124 2.20 4.41 2.70
N THR A 125 1.10 4.02 2.05
CA THR A 125 0.60 4.68 0.84
C THR A 125 -0.66 5.50 1.14
N GLN A 126 -0.90 6.55 0.35
CA GLN A 126 -2.03 7.47 0.49
C GLN A 126 -3.42 6.79 0.30
N VAL A 127 -3.43 5.54 -0.15
CA VAL A 127 -4.67 4.75 -0.29
C VAL A 127 -5.27 4.35 1.07
N MET A 128 -4.52 4.49 2.16
CA MET A 128 -5.02 4.21 3.51
C MET A 128 -6.05 5.27 3.96
N SER A 129 -7.02 4.83 4.76
CA SER A 129 -7.97 5.75 5.39
C SER A 129 -7.23 6.69 6.34
N HIS A 130 -7.68 7.93 6.39
CA HIS A 130 -7.09 8.95 7.28
C HIS A 130 -5.54 9.07 7.16
N TYR A 131 -5.01 8.87 5.97
CA TYR A 131 -3.57 8.80 5.68
C TYR A 131 -2.78 9.97 6.29
N TRP A 132 -3.18 11.21 6.03
CA TRP A 132 -2.45 12.38 6.53
C TRP A 132 -2.51 12.49 8.05
N LYS A 133 -3.66 12.18 8.66
CA LYS A 133 -3.79 12.13 10.12
C LYS A 133 -2.89 11.04 10.72
N LEU A 134 -2.84 9.86 10.10
CA LEU A 134 -1.95 8.77 10.49
C LEU A 134 -0.49 9.19 10.42
N VAL A 135 -0.06 9.76 9.28
CA VAL A 135 1.34 10.17 9.04
C VAL A 135 1.75 11.27 10.01
N THR A 136 0.89 12.28 10.22
CA THR A 136 1.14 13.36 11.18
C THR A 136 1.34 12.81 12.59
N GLN A 137 0.42 11.98 13.08
CA GLN A 137 0.54 11.38 14.40
C GLN A 137 1.77 10.47 14.54
N LEU A 138 2.10 9.71 13.49
CA LEU A 138 3.30 8.88 13.47
C LEU A 138 4.57 9.73 13.60
N CYS A 139 4.67 10.85 12.88
CA CYS A 139 5.78 11.78 12.97
C CYS A 139 5.87 12.45 14.35
N ASP A 140 4.74 12.89 14.90
CA ASP A 140 4.68 13.52 16.21
C ASP A 140 5.12 12.54 17.32
N LEU A 141 4.63 11.28 17.27
CA LEU A 141 5.02 10.24 18.22
C LEU A 141 6.49 9.83 18.04
N ALA A 142 6.97 9.69 16.79
CA ALA A 142 8.36 9.38 16.53
C ALA A 142 9.29 10.47 17.09
N LYS A 143 9.00 11.76 16.89
CA LYS A 143 9.75 12.88 17.48
C LYS A 143 9.71 12.89 19.01
N LYS A 144 8.55 12.58 19.59
CA LYS A 144 8.38 12.53 21.04
C LYS A 144 9.27 11.50 21.70
N TYR A 145 9.37 10.29 21.12
CA TYR A 145 10.11 9.17 21.69
C TYR A 145 11.56 9.05 21.18
N ASN A 146 11.85 9.58 20.00
CA ASN A 146 13.18 9.69 19.43
C ASN A 146 13.41 11.12 18.87
N PRO A 147 13.96 12.06 19.66
CA PRO A 147 14.24 13.43 19.18
C PRO A 147 15.21 13.49 18.00
N HIS A 148 16.00 12.44 17.77
CA HIS A 148 16.97 12.34 16.67
C HIS A 148 16.41 11.66 15.42
N VAL A 149 15.10 11.38 15.36
CA VAL A 149 14.47 10.80 14.18
C VAL A 149 14.62 11.76 13.00
N ASN A 150 15.10 11.25 11.88
CA ASN A 150 15.20 12.02 10.65
C ASN A 150 13.85 11.99 9.91
N ILE A 151 13.18 13.13 9.80
CA ILE A 151 11.94 13.28 9.01
C ILE A 151 12.28 14.21 7.85
N SER A 152 12.00 13.75 6.61
CA SER A 152 12.30 14.54 5.42
C SER A 152 11.53 15.89 5.41
N ASP A 153 12.21 16.94 4.97
CA ASP A 153 11.64 18.31 4.92
C ASP A 153 10.41 18.38 4.02
N ASP A 154 10.45 17.69 2.88
CA ASP A 154 9.29 17.55 1.98
C ASP A 154 8.05 16.99 2.69
N LEU A 155 8.25 16.03 3.63
CA LEU A 155 7.15 15.46 4.38
C LEU A 155 6.59 16.44 5.42
N LEU A 156 7.46 17.19 6.08
CA LEU A 156 7.07 18.20 7.07
C LEU A 156 6.27 19.32 6.39
N GLU A 157 6.74 19.82 5.25
CA GLU A 157 6.03 20.84 4.47
C GLU A 157 4.62 20.37 4.04
N GLU A 158 4.50 19.13 3.56
CA GLU A 158 3.19 18.57 3.18
C GLU A 158 2.26 18.36 4.38
N ILE A 159 2.79 17.97 5.54
CA ILE A 159 2.01 17.86 6.79
C ILE A 159 1.47 19.23 7.20
N GLU A 160 2.30 20.28 7.20
CA GLU A 160 1.88 21.65 7.54
C GLU A 160 0.79 22.16 6.60
N LYS A 161 0.96 21.95 5.30
CA LYS A 161 -0.03 22.28 4.27
C LYS A 161 -1.38 21.58 4.45
N LYS A 162 -1.38 20.39 5.09
CA LYS A 162 -2.59 19.63 5.40
C LYS A 162 -3.20 19.92 6.78
N ARG A 163 -2.40 20.44 7.71
CA ARG A 163 -2.91 20.95 9.02
C ARG A 163 -3.65 22.27 8.88
N GLY A 164 -3.27 23.09 7.89
CA GLY A 164 -3.90 24.40 7.64
C GLY A 164 -5.21 24.36 6.82
N LYS A 165 -5.69 23.18 6.48
CA LYS A 165 -6.96 22.94 5.78
C LYS A 165 -7.92 22.13 6.66
#